data_2a76bdb8060119e61f4d498e3bd49652
#
_entry.id   2a76bdb8060119e61f4d498e3bd49652
#
_cell.length_a   1.000
_cell.length_b   1.000
_cell.length_c   1.000
_cell.angle_alpha   90.00
_cell.angle_beta   90.00
_cell.angle_gamma   90.00
#
_symmetry.space_group_name_H-M   'P 1'
#
loop_
_entity.id
_entity.type
_entity.pdbx_description
1 polymer ?
#
loop_
_entity_poly.entity_id
_entity_poly.type
_entity_poly.pdbx_seq_one_letter_code
_entity_poly.pdbx_strand_id
1 'polypeptide(L)'
;MNVELPSEFPADNIGNIPLADGKGTMNLFRLMCTFAIIQSNVYKGLYSVKAAKQTDGELLNTIGELDRELEEWKDAIPLEFRPEHDIKASHTPLILQIAVLHLGYYNCLTTIHRMSVHHGYWTSRLSNFAIQGLNARPLNPRVFMSAQLCVQAARASIHLLKYIPKGDLSCVWLIIYFPVTAMVTLFANILQNPQDTRSRSDLKLMKLVVSFLNMLNDDQGSGSVKRMCSVCSEFERIAGAVLEKAEREHASRRKRKQGDSEQDAQIEATAAELLSTGRNSHSSPPAQATTPQNTNNGATPQDQGMIFNPDFHGFNEVRSSPHLPSPPIH
;
A
#
# COMPACT_ATOMS: atom_id res chain seq x y z
N MET A 1 6.95 -4.32 35.35
CA MET A 1 7.26 -5.72 35.64
C MET A 1 8.54 -6.02 34.84
N ASN A 2 9.68 -6.21 35.50
CA ASN A 2 10.91 -6.59 34.85
C ASN A 2 10.95 -8.14 34.81
N VAL A 3 10.51 -8.69 33.68
CA VAL A 3 10.60 -10.13 33.41
C VAL A 3 11.69 -10.29 32.38
N GLU A 4 12.63 -11.20 32.65
CA GLU A 4 13.67 -11.56 31.70
C GLU A 4 13.06 -12.27 30.49
N LEU A 5 13.67 -12.08 29.33
CA LEU A 5 13.26 -12.80 28.13
C LEU A 5 13.56 -14.31 28.30
N PRO A 6 12.71 -15.19 27.75
CA PRO A 6 12.99 -16.62 27.72
C PRO A 6 14.37 -16.91 27.14
N SER A 7 15.02 -17.98 27.60
CA SER A 7 16.30 -18.40 27.02
C SER A 7 16.16 -18.70 25.53
N GLU A 8 17.18 -18.38 24.76
CA GLU A 8 17.22 -18.74 23.34
C GLU A 8 17.44 -20.25 23.15
N PHE A 9 18.18 -20.85 24.09
CA PHE A 9 18.45 -22.28 24.12
C PHE A 9 17.98 -22.85 25.48
N PRO A 10 16.68 -23.08 25.67
CA PRO A 10 16.15 -23.63 26.90
C PRO A 10 16.53 -25.10 27.04
N ALA A 11 16.85 -25.53 28.28
CA ALA A 11 17.27 -26.89 28.56
C ALA A 11 16.21 -27.95 28.25
N ASP A 12 14.94 -27.58 28.31
CA ASP A 12 13.78 -28.42 28.00
C ASP A 12 13.36 -28.38 26.52
N ASN A 13 14.10 -27.63 25.70
CA ASN A 13 13.83 -27.43 24.26
C ASN A 13 12.45 -26.86 23.93
N ILE A 14 11.74 -26.26 24.90
CA ILE A 14 10.41 -25.67 24.69
C ILE A 14 10.50 -24.47 23.74
N GLY A 15 9.63 -24.47 22.73
CA GLY A 15 9.52 -23.39 21.74
C GLY A 15 10.56 -23.45 20.60
N ASN A 16 11.49 -24.40 20.64
CA ASN A 16 12.48 -24.57 19.58
C ASN A 16 11.90 -25.32 18.39
N ILE A 17 12.12 -24.74 17.20
CA ILE A 17 11.76 -25.31 15.90
C ILE A 17 13.05 -25.66 15.16
N PRO A 18 13.20 -26.90 14.66
CA PRO A 18 14.37 -27.29 13.88
C PRO A 18 14.38 -26.55 12.53
N LEU A 19 15.56 -26.11 12.11
CA LEU A 19 15.78 -25.56 10.77
C LEU A 19 15.78 -26.70 9.73
N ALA A 20 15.50 -26.36 8.47
CA ALA A 20 15.47 -27.33 7.37
C ALA A 20 16.81 -28.01 7.12
N ASP A 21 17.93 -27.39 7.51
CA ASP A 21 19.26 -27.95 7.43
C ASP A 21 19.54 -29.03 8.48
N GLY A 22 18.64 -29.20 9.46
CA GLY A 22 18.73 -30.17 10.55
C GLY A 22 19.84 -29.87 11.58
N LYS A 23 20.55 -28.74 11.45
CA LYS A 23 21.68 -28.39 12.31
C LYS A 23 21.39 -27.27 13.30
N GLY A 24 20.42 -26.43 13.00
CA GLY A 24 20.05 -25.30 13.83
C GLY A 24 18.62 -25.39 14.36
N THR A 25 18.30 -24.53 15.33
CA THR A 25 16.94 -24.35 15.87
C THR A 25 16.64 -22.88 15.98
N MET A 26 15.35 -22.52 15.87
CA MET A 26 14.83 -21.19 16.15
C MET A 26 13.86 -21.29 17.33
N ASN A 27 14.04 -20.47 18.36
CA ASN A 27 13.08 -20.41 19.46
C ASN A 27 11.92 -19.48 19.13
N LEU A 28 10.81 -20.04 18.66
CA LEU A 28 9.60 -19.29 18.28
C LEU A 28 9.00 -18.54 19.48
N PHE A 29 9.02 -19.13 20.67
CA PHE A 29 8.45 -18.50 21.87
C PHE A 29 9.21 -17.23 22.24
N ARG A 30 10.54 -17.29 22.27
CA ARG A 30 11.39 -16.10 22.50
C ARG A 30 11.16 -15.05 21.41
N LEU A 31 11.05 -15.48 20.14
CA LEU A 31 10.79 -14.59 19.02
C LEU A 31 9.45 -13.85 19.17
N MET A 32 8.41 -14.55 19.61
CA MET A 32 7.11 -13.92 19.91
C MET A 32 7.19 -12.95 21.11
N CYS A 33 7.98 -13.26 22.13
CA CYS A 33 8.20 -12.36 23.27
C CYS A 33 8.92 -11.08 22.85
N THR A 34 9.97 -11.17 22.03
CA THR A 34 10.66 -9.98 21.50
C THR A 34 9.75 -9.16 20.60
N PHE A 35 8.94 -9.81 19.78
CA PHE A 35 7.93 -9.13 18.96
C PHE A 35 6.89 -8.37 19.81
N ALA A 36 6.43 -8.94 20.92
CA ALA A 36 5.50 -8.27 21.82
C ALA A 36 6.09 -6.98 22.44
N ILE A 37 7.41 -6.93 22.65
CA ILE A 37 8.10 -5.70 23.09
C ILE A 37 8.00 -4.64 22.01
N ILE A 38 8.27 -4.98 20.75
CA ILE A 38 8.14 -4.06 19.61
C ILE A 38 6.71 -3.54 19.53
N GLN A 39 5.70 -4.41 19.60
CA GLN A 39 4.30 -3.99 19.61
C GLN A 39 4.01 -3.01 20.77
N SER A 40 4.56 -3.27 21.97
CA SER A 40 4.43 -2.34 23.10
C SER A 40 5.06 -0.97 22.79
N ASN A 41 6.23 -0.94 22.15
CA ASN A 41 6.90 0.30 21.75
C ASN A 41 6.09 1.06 20.70
N VAL A 42 5.48 0.36 19.74
CA VAL A 42 4.55 0.95 18.75
C VAL A 42 3.37 1.63 19.45
N TYR A 43 2.71 0.96 20.40
CA TYR A 43 1.61 1.56 21.16
C TYR A 43 2.06 2.78 21.98
N LYS A 44 3.20 2.69 22.66
CA LYS A 44 3.74 3.80 23.45
C LYS A 44 4.14 4.98 22.57
N GLY A 45 4.81 4.73 21.45
CA GLY A 45 5.37 5.74 20.57
C GLY A 45 4.33 6.43 19.67
N LEU A 46 3.27 5.73 19.27
CA LEU A 46 2.32 6.23 18.28
C LEU A 46 0.89 6.41 18.79
N TYR A 47 0.46 5.64 19.79
CA TYR A 47 -0.95 5.58 20.20
C TYR A 47 -1.21 6.03 21.63
N SER A 48 -0.18 6.41 22.38
CA SER A 48 -0.33 6.94 23.72
C SER A 48 -0.80 8.40 23.72
N VAL A 49 -1.34 8.85 24.84
CA VAL A 49 -1.69 10.27 25.05
C VAL A 49 -0.47 11.19 24.86
N LYS A 50 0.74 10.71 25.20
CA LYS A 50 1.99 11.44 24.97
C LYS A 50 2.31 11.54 23.48
N ALA A 51 2.10 10.45 22.74
CA ALA A 51 2.33 10.41 21.30
C ALA A 51 1.40 11.37 20.53
N ALA A 52 0.17 11.57 21.00
CA ALA A 52 -0.78 12.50 20.39
C ALA A 52 -0.33 13.99 20.43
N LYS A 53 0.71 14.30 21.23
CA LYS A 53 1.29 15.66 21.34
C LYS A 53 2.53 15.87 20.46
N GLN A 54 2.95 14.86 19.73
CA GLN A 54 4.10 14.94 18.82
C GLN A 54 3.79 15.90 17.66
N THR A 55 4.82 16.60 17.23
CA THR A 55 4.79 17.33 15.95
C THR A 55 4.84 16.36 14.77
N ASP A 56 4.47 16.81 13.57
CA ASP A 56 4.53 16.00 12.34
C ASP A 56 5.93 15.41 12.10
N GLY A 57 6.98 16.20 12.40
CA GLY A 57 8.36 15.75 12.25
C GLY A 57 8.76 14.67 13.25
N GLU A 58 8.41 14.85 14.53
CA GLU A 58 8.63 13.86 15.58
C GLU A 58 7.86 12.57 15.29
N LEU A 59 6.60 12.67 14.84
CA LEU A 59 5.81 11.52 14.45
C LEU A 59 6.47 10.72 13.32
N LEU A 60 6.94 11.40 12.27
CA LEU A 60 7.63 10.72 11.16
C LEU A 60 8.95 10.07 11.58
N ASN A 61 9.69 10.68 12.50
CA ASN A 61 10.91 10.10 13.03
C ASN A 61 10.59 8.86 13.88
N THR A 62 9.60 8.94 14.77
CA THR A 62 9.13 7.81 15.58
C THR A 62 8.67 6.64 14.68
N ILE A 63 7.93 6.91 13.60
CA ILE A 63 7.54 5.89 12.61
C ILE A 63 8.79 5.23 12.00
N GLY A 64 9.79 6.03 11.61
CA GLY A 64 11.02 5.49 11.03
C GLY A 64 11.86 4.64 12.00
N GLU A 65 11.91 5.02 13.28
CA GLU A 65 12.61 4.25 14.32
C GLU A 65 11.92 2.91 14.59
N LEU A 66 10.60 2.92 14.70
CA LEU A 66 9.81 1.70 14.93
C LEU A 66 9.80 0.77 13.71
N ASP A 67 9.78 1.32 12.50
CA ASP A 67 9.90 0.54 11.26
C ASP A 67 11.26 -0.16 11.21
N ARG A 68 12.35 0.54 11.54
CA ARG A 68 13.70 -0.04 11.61
C ARG A 68 13.78 -1.14 12.68
N GLU A 69 13.22 -0.92 13.87
CA GLU A 69 13.20 -1.93 14.95
C GLU A 69 12.46 -3.20 14.50
N LEU A 70 11.33 -3.05 13.78
CA LEU A 70 10.56 -4.17 13.25
C LEU A 70 11.32 -4.92 12.14
N GLU A 71 12.04 -4.21 11.27
CA GLU A 71 12.84 -4.80 10.20
C GLU A 71 14.06 -5.55 10.75
N GLU A 72 14.77 -4.96 11.71
CA GLU A 72 15.90 -5.63 12.39
C GLU A 72 15.45 -6.94 13.05
N TRP A 73 14.27 -6.92 13.69
CA TRP A 73 13.67 -8.12 14.25
C TRP A 73 13.32 -9.16 13.17
N LYS A 74 12.72 -8.74 12.07
CA LYS A 74 12.41 -9.64 10.94
C LYS A 74 13.69 -10.26 10.37
N ASP A 75 14.73 -9.47 10.17
CA ASP A 75 15.98 -9.90 9.56
C ASP A 75 16.77 -10.88 10.43
N ALA A 76 16.55 -10.85 11.75
CA ALA A 76 17.09 -11.86 12.67
C ALA A 76 16.39 -13.23 12.55
N ILE A 77 15.23 -13.33 11.90
CA ILE A 77 14.52 -14.59 11.68
C ILE A 77 15.20 -15.39 10.56
N PRO A 78 15.43 -16.70 10.73
CA PRO A 78 15.91 -17.57 9.67
C PRO A 78 15.02 -17.46 8.42
N LEU A 79 15.64 -17.45 7.24
CA LEU A 79 14.99 -17.15 5.96
C LEU A 79 13.75 -18.02 5.68
N GLU A 80 13.79 -19.28 6.11
CA GLU A 80 12.69 -20.23 5.91
C GLU A 80 11.43 -19.94 6.73
N PHE A 81 11.55 -19.15 7.82
CA PHE A 81 10.45 -18.75 8.70
C PHE A 81 10.16 -17.24 8.63
N ARG A 82 10.97 -16.50 7.86
CA ARG A 82 10.90 -15.04 7.77
C ARG A 82 9.63 -14.58 7.05
N PRO A 83 8.92 -13.57 7.57
CA PRO A 83 7.89 -12.86 6.80
C PRO A 83 8.42 -12.43 5.42
N GLU A 84 7.52 -12.30 4.45
CA GLU A 84 7.81 -11.99 3.03
C GLU A 84 8.32 -13.20 2.22
N HIS A 85 8.57 -14.33 2.85
CA HIS A 85 8.88 -15.59 2.18
C HIS A 85 7.71 -16.58 2.29
N ASP A 86 7.61 -17.47 1.31
CA ASP A 86 6.58 -18.51 1.34
C ASP A 86 6.83 -19.52 2.46
N ILE A 87 5.77 -19.83 3.21
CA ILE A 87 5.83 -20.86 4.25
C ILE A 87 5.96 -22.23 3.57
N LYS A 88 7.06 -22.94 3.84
CA LYS A 88 7.34 -24.23 3.23
C LYS A 88 6.50 -25.35 3.88
N ALA A 89 5.96 -26.26 3.04
CA ALA A 89 5.12 -27.38 3.49
C ALA A 89 5.85 -28.38 4.38
N SER A 90 7.18 -28.40 4.41
CA SER A 90 7.99 -29.26 5.29
C SER A 90 7.74 -29.03 6.79
N HIS A 91 7.19 -27.84 7.14
CA HIS A 91 6.88 -27.47 8.51
C HIS A 91 5.37 -27.60 8.83
N THR A 92 4.67 -28.55 8.22
CA THR A 92 3.21 -28.70 8.32
C THR A 92 2.64 -28.57 9.73
N PRO A 93 3.19 -29.16 10.81
CA PRO A 93 2.65 -29.00 12.17
C PRO A 93 2.74 -27.56 12.70
N LEU A 94 3.63 -26.73 12.13
CA LEU A 94 3.95 -25.39 12.60
C LEU A 94 3.47 -24.30 11.63
N ILE A 95 2.84 -24.68 10.50
CA ILE A 95 2.39 -23.73 9.47
C ILE A 95 1.50 -22.66 10.08
N LEU A 96 0.56 -23.04 10.95
CA LEU A 96 -0.35 -22.09 11.58
C LEU A 96 0.39 -21.10 12.47
N GLN A 97 1.32 -21.56 13.30
CA GLN A 97 2.10 -20.69 14.19
C GLN A 97 2.98 -19.71 13.41
N ILE A 98 3.60 -20.17 12.32
CA ILE A 98 4.39 -19.32 11.44
C ILE A 98 3.47 -18.34 10.69
N ALA A 99 2.30 -18.78 10.22
CA ALA A 99 1.32 -17.90 9.60
C ALA A 99 0.83 -16.81 10.57
N VAL A 100 0.60 -17.14 11.84
CA VAL A 100 0.25 -16.17 12.89
C VAL A 100 1.38 -15.17 13.12
N LEU A 101 2.64 -15.62 13.13
CA LEU A 101 3.80 -14.74 13.23
C LEU A 101 3.86 -13.74 12.07
N HIS A 102 3.66 -14.22 10.83
CA HIS A 102 3.64 -13.37 9.64
C HIS A 102 2.46 -12.39 9.65
N LEU A 103 1.27 -12.85 10.04
CA LEU A 103 0.10 -11.99 10.21
C LEU A 103 0.35 -10.89 11.25
N GLY A 104 0.98 -11.25 12.37
CA GLY A 104 1.40 -10.30 13.40
C GLY A 104 2.36 -9.25 12.84
N TYR A 105 3.40 -9.67 12.11
CA TYR A 105 4.35 -8.76 11.45
C TYR A 105 3.65 -7.76 10.52
N TYR A 106 2.83 -8.23 9.57
CA TYR A 106 2.13 -7.35 8.63
C TYR A 106 1.14 -6.41 9.33
N ASN A 107 0.49 -6.89 10.38
CA ASN A 107 -0.39 -6.03 11.18
C ASN A 107 0.40 -4.96 11.95
N CYS A 108 1.57 -5.30 12.50
CA CYS A 108 2.45 -4.35 13.18
C CYS A 108 2.97 -3.29 12.19
N LEU A 109 3.45 -3.72 11.02
CA LEU A 109 3.90 -2.84 9.94
C LEU A 109 2.78 -1.86 9.53
N THR A 110 1.57 -2.38 9.30
CA THR A 110 0.40 -1.54 9.01
C THR A 110 0.10 -0.59 10.16
N THR A 111 0.21 -1.04 11.42
CA THR A 111 -0.06 -0.23 12.61
C THR A 111 0.95 0.92 12.75
N ILE A 112 2.21 0.70 12.44
CA ILE A 112 3.26 1.74 12.44
C ILE A 112 2.94 2.79 11.36
N HIS A 113 2.73 2.37 10.14
CA HIS A 113 2.63 3.27 9.00
C HIS A 113 1.28 3.96 8.83
N ARG A 114 0.18 3.34 9.27
CA ARG A 114 -1.16 3.93 9.14
C ARG A 114 -1.31 5.26 9.88
N MET A 115 -0.51 5.52 10.89
CA MET A 115 -0.55 6.80 11.61
C MET A 115 -0.26 7.99 10.70
N SER A 116 0.67 7.85 9.76
CA SER A 116 0.94 8.90 8.78
C SER A 116 -0.17 9.02 7.73
N VAL A 117 -0.92 7.94 7.46
CA VAL A 117 -1.96 7.90 6.42
C VAL A 117 -3.32 8.33 6.96
N HIS A 118 -3.68 7.91 8.18
CA HIS A 118 -5.00 8.11 8.77
C HIS A 118 -5.07 9.24 9.82
N HIS A 119 -3.98 9.86 10.17
CA HIS A 119 -4.00 11.06 10.98
C HIS A 119 -4.84 12.13 10.25
N GLY A 120 -5.91 12.68 10.87
CA GLY A 120 -6.95 13.46 10.20
C GLY A 120 -6.43 14.62 9.32
N TYR A 121 -5.33 15.26 9.73
CA TYR A 121 -4.63 16.29 8.96
C TYR A 121 -3.99 15.75 7.67
N TRP A 122 -3.46 14.51 7.69
CA TRP A 122 -2.78 13.88 6.56
C TRP A 122 -3.77 13.31 5.54
N THR A 123 -4.87 12.75 6.01
CA THR A 123 -5.96 12.29 5.14
C THR A 123 -6.59 13.45 4.36
N SER A 124 -6.84 14.58 5.02
CA SER A 124 -7.34 15.77 4.34
C SER A 124 -6.34 16.35 3.35
N ARG A 125 -5.04 16.28 3.64
CA ARG A 125 -3.98 16.72 2.72
C ARG A 125 -3.82 15.80 1.51
N LEU A 126 -3.91 14.46 1.68
CA LEU A 126 -3.90 13.54 0.55
C LEU A 126 -5.06 13.81 -0.41
N SER A 127 -6.25 14.04 0.12
CA SER A 127 -7.42 14.39 -0.66
C SER A 127 -7.28 15.75 -1.37
N ASN A 128 -6.70 16.74 -0.69
CA ASN A 128 -6.52 18.09 -1.23
C ASN A 128 -5.35 18.19 -2.22
N PHE A 129 -4.33 17.33 -2.10
CA PHE A 129 -3.22 17.26 -3.04
C PHE A 129 -3.68 16.83 -4.44
N ALA A 130 -4.71 15.98 -4.52
CA ALA A 130 -5.30 15.55 -5.78
C ALA A 130 -6.18 16.64 -6.45
N ILE A 131 -6.53 17.73 -5.75
CA ILE A 131 -7.31 18.83 -6.29
C ILE A 131 -6.35 19.88 -6.87
N GLN A 132 -6.29 19.94 -8.19
CA GLN A 132 -5.52 20.97 -8.90
C GLN A 132 -6.00 22.38 -8.51
N GLY A 133 -5.07 23.27 -8.14
CA GLY A 133 -5.35 24.65 -7.81
C GLY A 133 -5.46 24.98 -6.32
N LEU A 134 -5.44 24.02 -5.42
CA LEU A 134 -5.23 24.27 -4.01
C LEU A 134 -3.75 24.46 -3.74
N ASN A 135 -3.36 25.64 -3.20
CA ASN A 135 -2.01 25.95 -2.72
C ASN A 135 -1.65 25.11 -1.45
N ALA A 136 -1.81 23.80 -1.52
CA ALA A 136 -1.42 22.90 -0.45
C ALA A 136 0.09 22.69 -0.50
N ARG A 137 0.77 22.82 0.64
CA ARG A 137 2.18 22.41 0.74
C ARG A 137 2.32 20.96 0.30
N PRO A 138 3.32 20.61 -0.52
CA PRO A 138 3.55 19.23 -0.91
C PRO A 138 3.71 18.34 0.33
N LEU A 139 3.08 17.17 0.32
CA LEU A 139 3.22 16.21 1.39
C LEU A 139 4.65 15.65 1.42
N ASN A 140 5.10 15.30 2.62
CA ASN A 140 6.38 14.61 2.74
C ASN A 140 6.31 13.26 2.00
N PRO A 141 7.29 12.94 1.12
CA PRO A 141 7.32 11.65 0.40
C PRO A 141 7.20 10.41 1.29
N ARG A 142 7.66 10.49 2.54
CA ARG A 142 7.54 9.41 3.53
C ARG A 142 6.08 9.00 3.81
N VAL A 143 5.12 9.92 3.64
CA VAL A 143 3.69 9.61 3.82
C VAL A 143 3.18 8.70 2.71
N PHE A 144 3.58 8.96 1.47
CA PHE A 144 3.22 8.10 0.32
C PHE A 144 3.86 6.72 0.43
N MET A 145 5.12 6.66 0.87
CA MET A 145 5.80 5.38 1.16
C MET A 145 5.06 4.59 2.24
N SER A 146 4.67 5.24 3.34
CA SER A 146 3.88 4.62 4.40
C SER A 146 2.54 4.08 3.90
N ALA A 147 1.85 4.82 3.04
CA ALA A 147 0.60 4.37 2.45
C ALA A 147 0.79 3.10 1.58
N GLN A 148 1.85 3.07 0.78
CA GLN A 148 2.19 1.90 -0.02
C GLN A 148 2.55 0.69 0.84
N LEU A 149 3.33 0.86 1.91
CA LEU A 149 3.67 -0.20 2.85
C LEU A 149 2.42 -0.78 3.52
N CYS A 150 1.48 0.06 3.98
CA CYS A 150 0.21 -0.40 4.54
C CYS A 150 -0.57 -1.27 3.55
N VAL A 151 -0.69 -0.84 2.29
CA VAL A 151 -1.45 -1.55 1.27
C VAL A 151 -0.78 -2.88 0.91
N GLN A 152 0.54 -2.91 0.79
CA GLN A 152 1.29 -4.13 0.51
C GLN A 152 1.21 -5.12 1.67
N ALA A 153 1.37 -4.66 2.92
CA ALA A 153 1.21 -5.47 4.10
C ALA A 153 -0.21 -6.06 4.20
N ALA A 154 -1.24 -5.27 3.87
CA ALA A 154 -2.61 -5.73 3.84
C ALA A 154 -2.84 -6.83 2.79
N ARG A 155 -2.31 -6.66 1.57
CA ARG A 155 -2.37 -7.70 0.53
C ARG A 155 -1.69 -8.99 0.97
N ALA A 156 -0.46 -8.89 1.49
CA ALA A 156 0.31 -10.02 1.98
C ALA A 156 -0.42 -10.75 3.13
N SER A 157 -0.98 -10.00 4.09
CA SER A 157 -1.76 -10.54 5.20
C SER A 157 -2.95 -11.37 4.71
N ILE A 158 -3.73 -10.89 3.73
CA ILE A 158 -4.89 -11.63 3.20
C ILE A 158 -4.44 -12.90 2.47
N HIS A 159 -3.32 -12.87 1.76
CA HIS A 159 -2.78 -14.06 1.10
C HIS A 159 -2.40 -15.19 2.08
N LEU A 160 -2.13 -14.88 3.34
CA LEU A 160 -1.84 -15.89 4.37
C LEU A 160 -3.07 -16.69 4.80
N LEU A 161 -4.29 -16.25 4.48
CA LEU A 161 -5.52 -17.01 4.76
C LEU A 161 -5.51 -18.41 4.15
N LYS A 162 -4.74 -18.62 3.07
CA LYS A 162 -4.55 -19.94 2.45
C LYS A 162 -3.93 -21.00 3.40
N TYR A 163 -3.21 -20.56 4.43
CA TYR A 163 -2.53 -21.43 5.40
C TYR A 163 -3.38 -21.73 6.64
N ILE A 164 -4.55 -21.10 6.77
CA ILE A 164 -5.44 -21.32 7.90
C ILE A 164 -6.24 -22.59 7.67
N PRO A 165 -6.16 -23.60 8.55
CA PRO A 165 -6.87 -24.86 8.38
C PRO A 165 -8.38 -24.65 8.38
N LYS A 166 -9.06 -25.26 7.42
CA LYS A 166 -10.52 -25.30 7.37
C LYS A 166 -10.99 -26.37 8.36
N GLY A 167 -11.63 -25.98 9.44
CA GLY A 167 -12.24 -26.91 10.40
C GLY A 167 -11.63 -26.91 11.80
N ASP A 168 -10.41 -26.41 12.02
CA ASP A 168 -9.89 -26.14 13.34
C ASP A 168 -10.00 -24.63 13.66
N LEU A 169 -11.11 -24.28 14.30
CA LEU A 169 -11.43 -22.89 14.62
C LEU A 169 -10.91 -22.45 16.00
N SER A 170 -10.17 -23.32 16.70
CA SER A 170 -9.66 -23.04 18.06
C SER A 170 -8.78 -21.79 18.12
N CYS A 171 -8.03 -21.51 17.06
CA CYS A 171 -7.14 -20.36 16.95
C CYS A 171 -7.73 -19.16 16.20
N VAL A 172 -8.97 -19.26 15.72
CA VAL A 172 -9.60 -18.21 14.88
C VAL A 172 -9.67 -16.87 15.62
N TRP A 173 -9.88 -16.88 16.91
CA TRP A 173 -9.92 -15.67 17.72
C TRP A 173 -8.62 -14.86 17.69
N LEU A 174 -7.48 -15.54 17.53
CA LEU A 174 -6.18 -14.90 17.44
C LEU A 174 -5.96 -14.22 16.08
N ILE A 175 -6.61 -14.74 15.04
CA ILE A 175 -6.30 -14.37 13.66
C ILE A 175 -7.37 -13.52 12.98
N ILE A 176 -8.62 -13.53 13.46
CA ILE A 176 -9.77 -12.89 12.78
C ILE A 176 -9.58 -11.38 12.57
N TYR A 177 -8.89 -10.71 13.46
CA TYR A 177 -8.65 -9.26 13.37
C TYR A 177 -7.66 -8.86 12.28
N PHE A 178 -6.72 -9.73 11.93
CA PHE A 178 -5.70 -9.43 10.92
C PHE A 178 -6.31 -9.22 9.52
N PRO A 179 -7.08 -10.18 8.96
CA PRO A 179 -7.71 -9.98 7.67
C PRO A 179 -8.75 -8.87 7.65
N VAL A 180 -9.45 -8.63 8.76
CA VAL A 180 -10.39 -7.51 8.86
C VAL A 180 -9.65 -6.17 8.80
N THR A 181 -8.56 -6.01 9.53
CA THR A 181 -7.73 -4.79 9.49
C THR A 181 -7.13 -4.59 8.10
N ALA A 182 -6.64 -5.66 7.47
CA ALA A 182 -6.12 -5.61 6.11
C ALA A 182 -7.21 -5.20 5.11
N MET A 183 -8.41 -5.74 5.23
CA MET A 183 -9.56 -5.38 4.40
C MET A 183 -9.93 -3.90 4.52
N VAL A 184 -9.96 -3.35 5.74
CA VAL A 184 -10.20 -1.91 5.97
C VAL A 184 -9.14 -1.05 5.28
N THR A 185 -7.88 -1.49 5.32
CA THR A 185 -6.77 -0.79 4.64
C THR A 185 -6.96 -0.79 3.11
N LEU A 186 -7.32 -1.93 2.52
CA LEU A 186 -7.61 -2.01 1.07
C LEU A 186 -8.85 -1.21 0.70
N PHE A 187 -9.89 -1.24 1.51
CA PHE A 187 -11.10 -0.43 1.32
C PHE A 187 -10.76 1.06 1.26
N ALA A 188 -10.01 1.57 2.25
CA ALA A 188 -9.57 2.96 2.27
C ALA A 188 -8.73 3.32 1.02
N ASN A 189 -7.82 2.43 0.60
CA ASN A 189 -7.02 2.62 -0.61
C ASN A 189 -7.88 2.69 -1.88
N ILE A 190 -8.86 1.82 -2.04
CA ILE A 190 -9.79 1.82 -3.19
C ILE A 190 -10.59 3.12 -3.24
N LEU A 191 -11.08 3.63 -2.09
CA LEU A 191 -11.82 4.89 -2.04
C LEU A 191 -10.96 6.09 -2.44
N GLN A 192 -9.68 6.08 -2.06
CA GLN A 192 -8.75 7.16 -2.39
C GLN A 192 -8.22 7.08 -3.83
N ASN A 193 -8.00 5.87 -4.34
CA ASN A 193 -7.38 5.61 -5.64
C ASN A 193 -8.18 4.60 -6.47
N PRO A 194 -9.44 4.90 -6.84
CA PRO A 194 -10.29 3.92 -7.54
C PRO A 194 -9.81 3.60 -8.97
N GLN A 195 -8.93 4.41 -9.55
CA GLN A 195 -8.36 4.22 -10.88
C GLN A 195 -7.03 3.47 -10.88
N ASP A 196 -6.52 3.08 -9.70
CA ASP A 196 -5.31 2.24 -9.62
C ASP A 196 -5.56 0.90 -10.32
N THR A 197 -4.61 0.46 -11.11
CA THR A 197 -4.67 -0.80 -11.87
C THR A 197 -4.86 -2.02 -10.98
N ARG A 198 -4.43 -1.96 -9.72
CA ARG A 198 -4.55 -3.02 -8.72
C ARG A 198 -5.88 -3.02 -7.97
N SER A 199 -6.70 -1.96 -8.06
CA SER A 199 -7.93 -1.83 -7.28
C SER A 199 -8.93 -2.97 -7.52
N ARG A 200 -9.03 -3.49 -8.75
CA ARG A 200 -9.82 -4.69 -9.06
C ARG A 200 -9.29 -5.95 -8.39
N SER A 201 -7.97 -6.09 -8.28
CA SER A 201 -7.33 -7.19 -7.56
C SER A 201 -7.57 -7.07 -6.06
N ASP A 202 -7.49 -5.85 -5.51
CA ASP A 202 -7.76 -5.57 -4.10
C ASP A 202 -9.21 -5.91 -3.74
N LEU A 203 -10.18 -5.59 -4.60
CA LEU A 203 -11.57 -6.00 -4.40
C LEU A 203 -11.71 -7.53 -4.33
N LYS A 204 -10.96 -8.30 -5.15
CA LYS A 204 -10.96 -9.77 -5.06
C LYS A 204 -10.40 -10.25 -3.72
N LEU A 205 -9.38 -9.59 -3.19
CA LEU A 205 -8.84 -9.89 -1.86
C LEU A 205 -9.87 -9.59 -0.76
N MET A 206 -10.62 -8.49 -0.87
CA MET A 206 -11.71 -8.18 0.06
C MET A 206 -12.79 -9.27 0.02
N LYS A 207 -13.18 -9.77 -1.15
CA LYS A 207 -14.10 -10.92 -1.31
C LYS A 207 -13.59 -12.17 -0.61
N LEU A 208 -12.28 -12.42 -0.68
CA LEU A 208 -11.67 -13.56 0.01
C LEU A 208 -11.84 -13.45 1.54
N VAL A 209 -11.68 -12.23 2.11
CA VAL A 209 -11.92 -12.00 3.55
C VAL A 209 -13.38 -12.24 3.90
N VAL A 210 -14.33 -11.73 3.12
CA VAL A 210 -15.77 -11.96 3.34
C VAL A 210 -16.10 -13.45 3.29
N SER A 211 -15.55 -14.18 2.32
CA SER A 211 -15.74 -15.64 2.21
C SER A 211 -15.18 -16.38 3.41
N PHE A 212 -14.01 -15.96 3.91
CA PHE A 212 -13.41 -16.50 5.13
C PHE A 212 -14.30 -16.27 6.37
N LEU A 213 -14.83 -15.06 6.54
CA LEU A 213 -15.72 -14.72 7.65
C LEU A 213 -17.05 -15.49 7.58
N ASN A 214 -17.61 -15.70 6.38
CA ASN A 214 -18.81 -16.50 6.18
C ASN A 214 -18.60 -17.96 6.60
N MET A 215 -17.48 -18.55 6.22
CA MET A 215 -17.13 -19.92 6.66
C MET A 215 -17.09 -20.04 8.18
N LEU A 216 -16.55 -19.03 8.88
CA LEU A 216 -16.53 -19.02 10.35
C LEU A 216 -17.91 -18.82 10.98
N ASN A 217 -18.80 -18.11 10.30
CA ASN A 217 -20.16 -17.87 10.79
C ASN A 217 -21.03 -19.14 10.72
N ASP A 218 -20.85 -19.97 9.69
CA ASP A 218 -21.62 -21.19 9.50
C ASP A 218 -21.32 -22.24 10.58
N ASP A 219 -20.06 -22.33 11.03
CA ASP A 219 -19.60 -23.34 11.98
C ASP A 219 -19.89 -22.99 13.46
N GLN A 220 -19.88 -21.73 13.85
CA GLN A 220 -19.93 -21.33 15.28
C GLN A 220 -20.91 -20.21 15.63
N GLY A 221 -21.69 -19.68 14.71
CA GLY A 221 -22.86 -18.82 14.94
C GLY A 221 -22.75 -17.67 15.95
N SER A 222 -21.55 -17.22 16.33
CA SER A 222 -21.39 -16.10 17.28
C SER A 222 -21.93 -14.80 16.67
N GLY A 223 -22.85 -14.12 17.36
CA GLY A 223 -23.43 -12.86 16.92
C GLY A 223 -22.39 -11.78 16.62
N SER A 224 -21.18 -11.88 17.18
CA SER A 224 -20.06 -10.98 16.90
C SER A 224 -19.45 -11.22 15.51
N VAL A 225 -19.21 -12.47 15.14
CA VAL A 225 -18.69 -12.84 13.80
C VAL A 225 -19.70 -12.46 12.73
N LYS A 226 -21.00 -12.69 12.97
CA LYS A 226 -22.08 -12.31 12.05
C LYS A 226 -22.10 -10.80 11.79
N ARG A 227 -21.99 -9.98 12.83
CA ARG A 227 -21.91 -8.52 12.69
C ARG A 227 -20.66 -8.09 11.92
N MET A 228 -19.51 -8.67 12.23
CA MET A 228 -18.25 -8.38 11.53
C MET A 228 -18.35 -8.75 10.03
N CYS A 229 -18.92 -9.92 9.73
CA CYS A 229 -19.16 -10.35 8.36
C CYS A 229 -20.09 -9.39 7.60
N SER A 230 -21.18 -8.94 8.24
CA SER A 230 -22.10 -7.96 7.65
C SER A 230 -21.42 -6.64 7.31
N VAL A 231 -20.59 -6.10 8.21
CA VAL A 231 -19.84 -4.86 7.99
C VAL A 231 -18.82 -5.04 6.86
N CYS A 232 -18.08 -6.14 6.85
CA CYS A 232 -17.12 -6.44 5.81
C CYS A 232 -17.78 -6.61 4.44
N SER A 233 -18.94 -7.29 4.37
CA SER A 233 -19.71 -7.41 3.14
C SER A 233 -20.17 -6.05 2.60
N GLU A 234 -20.53 -5.12 3.50
CA GLU A 234 -20.91 -3.77 3.10
C GLU A 234 -19.70 -2.98 2.56
N PHE A 235 -18.52 -3.11 3.17
CA PHE A 235 -17.29 -2.51 2.63
C PHE A 235 -16.97 -3.05 1.24
N GLU A 236 -17.09 -4.34 1.02
CA GLU A 236 -16.89 -4.96 -0.30
C GLU A 236 -17.87 -4.39 -1.33
N ARG A 237 -19.16 -4.30 -0.97
CA ARG A 237 -20.20 -3.76 -1.85
C ARG A 237 -19.94 -2.31 -2.25
N ILE A 238 -19.58 -1.46 -1.27
CA ILE A 238 -19.25 -0.05 -1.49
C ILE A 238 -18.01 0.08 -2.40
N ALA A 239 -16.94 -0.66 -2.10
CA ALA A 239 -15.75 -0.66 -2.93
C ALA A 239 -16.05 -1.06 -4.39
N GLY A 240 -16.87 -2.09 -4.59
CA GLY A 240 -17.34 -2.50 -5.92
C GLY A 240 -18.06 -1.37 -6.66
N ALA A 241 -19.02 -0.71 -5.99
CA ALA A 241 -19.78 0.39 -6.58
C ALA A 241 -18.89 1.60 -6.97
N VAL A 242 -17.89 1.91 -6.12
CA VAL A 242 -16.92 2.99 -6.40
C VAL A 242 -16.07 2.67 -7.62
N LEU A 243 -15.58 1.44 -7.75
CA LEU A 243 -14.79 1.00 -8.90
C LEU A 243 -15.61 1.05 -10.19
N GLU A 244 -16.83 0.54 -10.18
CA GLU A 244 -17.72 0.60 -11.36
C GLU A 244 -18.04 2.03 -11.78
N LYS A 245 -18.23 2.95 -10.82
CA LYS A 245 -18.44 4.36 -11.11
C LYS A 245 -17.20 4.98 -11.76
N ALA A 246 -16.02 4.75 -11.18
CA ALA A 246 -14.76 5.28 -11.70
C ALA A 246 -14.46 4.76 -13.13
N GLU A 247 -14.74 3.50 -13.41
CA GLU A 247 -14.57 2.90 -14.74
C GLU A 247 -15.53 3.52 -15.78
N ARG A 248 -16.80 3.72 -15.40
CA ARG A 248 -17.80 4.40 -16.27
C ARG A 248 -17.37 5.82 -16.59
N GLU A 249 -16.89 6.57 -15.61
CA GLU A 249 -16.40 7.93 -15.80
C GLU A 249 -15.16 7.96 -16.71
N HIS A 250 -14.23 7.05 -16.50
CA HIS A 250 -13.04 6.93 -17.33
C HIS A 250 -13.38 6.56 -18.78
N ALA A 251 -14.28 5.60 -18.99
CA ALA A 251 -14.75 5.23 -20.32
C ALA A 251 -15.46 6.39 -21.03
N SER A 252 -16.26 7.19 -20.31
CA SER A 252 -16.94 8.37 -20.85
C SER A 252 -15.94 9.46 -21.24
N ARG A 253 -14.89 9.70 -20.42
CA ARG A 253 -13.82 10.66 -20.75
C ARG A 253 -13.02 10.23 -21.97
N ARG A 254 -12.71 8.93 -22.11
CA ARG A 254 -12.03 8.41 -23.33
C ARG A 254 -12.87 8.63 -24.58
N LYS A 255 -14.19 8.35 -24.54
CA LYS A 255 -15.08 8.56 -25.70
C LYS A 255 -15.16 10.04 -26.10
N ARG A 256 -15.24 10.96 -25.12
CA ARG A 256 -15.22 12.40 -25.41
C ARG A 256 -13.92 12.84 -26.08
N LYS A 257 -12.78 12.43 -25.50
CA LYS A 257 -11.46 12.76 -26.04
C LYS A 257 -11.23 12.22 -27.45
N GLN A 258 -11.77 11.04 -27.75
CA GLN A 258 -11.71 10.45 -29.08
C GLN A 258 -12.61 11.20 -30.09
N GLY A 259 -13.82 11.59 -29.67
CA GLY A 259 -14.72 12.42 -30.47
C GLY A 259 -14.15 13.81 -30.80
N ASP A 260 -13.54 14.46 -29.79
CA ASP A 260 -12.86 15.76 -29.99
C ASP A 260 -11.68 15.64 -30.97
N SER A 261 -10.86 14.58 -30.85
CA SER A 261 -9.71 14.33 -31.75
C SER A 261 -10.18 13.99 -33.19
N GLU A 262 -11.26 13.25 -33.35
CA GLU A 262 -11.83 12.95 -34.67
C GLU A 262 -12.43 14.22 -35.33
N GLN A 263 -13.03 15.10 -34.53
CA GLN A 263 -13.59 16.36 -34.96
C GLN A 263 -12.48 17.35 -35.37
N ASP A 264 -11.38 17.44 -34.60
CA ASP A 264 -10.20 18.24 -34.94
C ASP A 264 -9.54 17.75 -36.24
N ALA A 265 -9.38 16.41 -36.40
CA ALA A 265 -8.84 15.83 -37.63
C ALA A 265 -9.72 16.08 -38.84
N GLN A 266 -11.05 16.10 -38.65
CA GLN A 266 -12.02 16.38 -39.74
C GLN A 266 -12.00 17.85 -40.12
N ILE A 267 -11.85 18.78 -39.16
CA ILE A 267 -11.65 20.20 -39.40
C ILE A 267 -10.36 20.46 -40.15
N GLU A 268 -9.27 19.81 -39.76
CA GLU A 268 -7.98 19.94 -40.42
C GLU A 268 -7.97 19.38 -41.85
N ALA A 269 -8.64 18.24 -42.07
CA ALA A 269 -8.86 17.70 -43.42
C ALA A 269 -9.68 18.61 -44.31
N THR A 270 -10.77 19.19 -43.80
CA THR A 270 -11.63 20.14 -44.54
C THR A 270 -10.88 21.43 -44.86
N ALA A 271 -10.07 21.94 -43.91
CA ALA A 271 -9.22 23.11 -44.13
C ALA A 271 -8.16 22.86 -45.21
N ALA A 272 -7.54 21.66 -45.21
CA ALA A 272 -6.60 21.26 -46.24
C ALA A 272 -7.26 21.15 -47.65
N GLU A 273 -8.45 20.63 -47.70
CA GLU A 273 -9.23 20.53 -48.96
C GLU A 273 -9.61 21.91 -49.52
N LEU A 274 -10.07 22.85 -48.68
CA LEU A 274 -10.34 24.23 -49.04
C LEU A 274 -9.11 24.98 -49.53
N LEU A 275 -7.95 24.75 -48.94
CA LEU A 275 -6.66 25.30 -49.37
C LEU A 275 -6.17 24.71 -50.72
N SER A 276 -6.50 23.47 -51.01
CA SER A 276 -6.16 22.81 -52.28
C SER A 276 -7.02 23.26 -53.42
N THR A 277 -8.30 23.52 -53.20
CA THR A 277 -9.23 24.04 -54.20
C THR A 277 -9.03 25.51 -54.52
N GLY A 278 -8.50 26.32 -53.59
CA GLY A 278 -8.18 27.73 -53.77
C GLY A 278 -6.95 28.01 -54.66
N ARG A 279 -6.18 26.99 -55.05
CA ARG A 279 -4.92 27.16 -55.81
C ARG A 279 -5.07 27.11 -57.32
N ASN A 280 -6.24 26.95 -57.86
CA ASN A 280 -6.49 26.83 -59.31
C ASN A 280 -7.03 28.07 -60.00
N SER A 281 -6.96 29.27 -59.41
CA SER A 281 -7.33 30.50 -60.12
C SER A 281 -6.32 31.61 -59.78
N HIS A 282 -5.50 31.94 -60.75
CA HIS A 282 -4.71 33.12 -61.07
C HIS A 282 -3.20 32.94 -61.12
N SER A 283 -2.79 32.81 -62.35
CA SER A 283 -1.43 33.13 -62.81
C SER A 283 -1.25 34.65 -62.92
N SER A 284 -0.17 35.18 -62.35
CA SER A 284 0.74 36.19 -62.95
C SER A 284 1.54 36.95 -61.91
N PRO A 285 2.67 37.55 -62.26
CA PRO A 285 3.92 37.34 -61.60
C PRO A 285 4.46 38.58 -60.79
N PRO A 286 5.80 38.70 -60.48
CA PRO A 286 6.20 38.90 -59.08
C PRO A 286 6.62 40.37 -58.83
N ALA A 287 6.62 40.78 -57.58
CA ALA A 287 7.34 41.95 -57.11
C ALA A 287 8.00 41.72 -55.76
N GLN A 288 9.17 42.26 -55.72
CA GLN A 288 10.28 42.15 -54.72
C GLN A 288 9.95 42.62 -53.29
N ALA A 289 10.61 41.96 -52.39
CA ALA A 289 11.32 42.44 -51.21
C ALA A 289 10.63 43.39 -50.23
N THR A 290 10.53 42.95 -49.01
CA THR A 290 11.29 43.55 -47.87
C THR A 290 11.00 42.76 -46.58
N THR A 291 12.08 42.33 -45.93
CA THR A 291 12.11 41.91 -44.53
C THR A 291 11.73 43.07 -43.61
N PRO A 292 11.08 42.82 -42.51
CA PRO A 292 11.79 43.10 -41.26
C PRO A 292 11.69 41.95 -40.23
N GLN A 293 12.84 41.76 -39.60
CA GLN A 293 13.02 41.05 -38.34
C GLN A 293 12.05 41.64 -37.28
N ASN A 294 11.43 40.78 -36.54
CA ASN A 294 11.13 41.12 -35.16
C ASN A 294 11.18 39.86 -34.26
N THR A 295 12.12 39.93 -33.36
CA THR A 295 12.30 39.13 -32.16
C THR A 295 11.06 39.17 -31.32
N ASN A 296 10.56 38.04 -30.86
CA ASN A 296 10.10 37.94 -29.46
C ASN A 296 10.06 36.50 -28.96
N ASN A 297 10.71 36.36 -27.83
CA ASN A 297 10.72 35.24 -26.92
C ASN A 297 9.30 34.88 -26.47
N GLY A 298 8.97 33.59 -26.54
CA GLY A 298 7.82 33.02 -25.88
C GLY A 298 8.15 31.60 -25.44
N ALA A 299 8.60 31.46 -24.21
CA ALA A 299 8.89 30.19 -23.57
C ALA A 299 7.58 29.41 -23.41
N THR A 300 7.50 28.25 -23.99
CA THR A 300 6.51 27.22 -23.69
C THR A 300 6.89 26.51 -22.40
N PRO A 301 6.01 26.35 -21.42
CA PRO A 301 6.27 25.47 -20.30
C PRO A 301 6.15 24.02 -20.75
N GLN A 302 7.23 23.28 -20.61
CA GLN A 302 7.23 21.82 -20.72
C GLN A 302 6.39 21.23 -19.59
N ASP A 303 5.32 20.60 -19.98
CA ASP A 303 4.47 19.75 -19.14
C ASP A 303 5.25 18.45 -18.85
N GLN A 304 5.99 18.42 -17.75
CA GLN A 304 6.59 17.19 -17.24
C GLN A 304 5.52 16.42 -16.46
N GLY A 305 4.66 15.73 -17.20
CA GLY A 305 3.86 14.65 -16.65
C GLY A 305 4.77 13.56 -16.12
N MET A 306 4.85 13.43 -14.80
CA MET A 306 5.45 12.27 -14.16
C MET A 306 4.63 11.03 -14.54
N ILE A 307 5.14 10.28 -15.52
CA ILE A 307 4.67 8.93 -15.83
C ILE A 307 5.19 8.04 -14.72
N PHE A 308 4.28 7.63 -13.83
CA PHE A 308 4.53 6.62 -12.81
C PHE A 308 4.67 5.26 -13.51
N ASN A 309 5.89 4.73 -13.53
CA ASN A 309 6.17 3.41 -14.10
C ASN A 309 5.76 2.31 -13.11
N PRO A 310 4.81 1.41 -13.43
CA PRO A 310 4.30 0.41 -12.50
C PRO A 310 5.16 -0.86 -12.37
N ASP A 311 6.28 -0.97 -13.07
CA ASP A 311 7.11 -2.17 -13.06
C ASP A 311 8.27 -2.04 -12.07
N PHE A 312 7.97 -2.21 -10.79
CA PHE A 312 9.01 -2.39 -9.77
C PHE A 312 8.96 -3.84 -9.24
N HIS A 313 9.63 -4.72 -9.94
CA HIS A 313 10.08 -6.01 -9.44
C HIS A 313 11.39 -5.80 -8.67
N GLY A 314 11.30 -5.65 -7.35
CA GLY A 314 12.52 -5.54 -6.53
C GLY A 314 12.23 -4.97 -5.15
N PHE A 315 11.67 -5.80 -4.28
CA PHE A 315 11.43 -5.45 -2.87
C PHE A 315 12.76 -5.23 -2.10
N ASN A 316 13.87 -5.69 -2.65
CA ASN A 316 15.17 -5.70 -1.97
C ASN A 316 16.07 -4.49 -2.24
N GLU A 317 15.78 -3.61 -3.21
CA GLU A 317 16.70 -2.50 -3.54
C GLU A 317 16.33 -1.14 -2.96
N VAL A 318 15.10 -0.95 -2.47
CA VAL A 318 14.65 0.38 -2.00
C VAL A 318 14.98 0.64 -0.53
N ARG A 319 15.42 -0.37 0.22
CA ARG A 319 15.70 -0.23 1.67
C ARG A 319 17.17 -0.01 2.05
N SER A 320 18.10 -0.01 1.13
CA SER A 320 19.48 0.44 1.42
C SER A 320 19.52 1.97 1.50
N SER A 321 19.28 2.49 2.69
CA SER A 321 19.48 3.89 3.03
C SER A 321 20.95 4.26 2.86
N PRO A 322 21.29 5.37 2.19
CA PRO A 322 22.66 5.89 2.24
C PRO A 322 22.95 6.36 3.67
N HIS A 323 24.07 5.90 4.22
CA HIS A 323 24.68 6.43 5.43
C HIS A 323 24.79 7.96 5.34
N LEU A 324 24.01 8.67 6.12
CA LEU A 324 24.26 10.07 6.39
C LEU A 324 25.43 10.14 7.39
N PRO A 325 26.47 10.94 7.11
CA PRO A 325 27.57 11.14 8.03
C PRO A 325 27.07 11.87 9.27
N SER A 326 27.50 11.41 10.43
CA SER A 326 27.27 12.04 11.73
C SER A 326 27.83 13.47 11.75
N PRO A 327 27.14 14.46 12.34
CA PRO A 327 27.70 15.78 12.52
C PRO A 327 28.83 15.76 13.56
N PRO A 328 29.86 16.64 13.41
CA PRO A 328 30.96 16.69 14.35
C PRO A 328 30.49 17.24 15.70
N ILE A 329 31.02 16.62 16.75
CA ILE A 329 30.88 17.04 18.14
C ILE A 329 31.78 18.28 18.33
N HIS A 330 31.16 19.36 18.69
CA HIS A 330 31.82 20.45 19.41
C HIS A 330 31.03 20.81 20.64
#